data_c16a357ac13679e24b53fce0df1fbd2e
#
_entry.id   c16a357ac13679e24b53fce0df1fbd2e
#
_cell.length_a   1.000
_cell.length_b   1.000
_cell.length_c   1.000
_cell.angle_alpha   90.00
_cell.angle_beta   90.00
_cell.angle_gamma   90.00
#
_symmetry.space_group_name_H-M   'P 1'
#
loop_
_entity.id
_entity.type
_entity.pdbx_description
1 polymer ?
#
loop_
_entity_poly.entity_id
_entity_poly.type
_entity_poly.pdbx_seq_one_letter_code
_entity_poly.pdbx_strand_id
1 'polypeptide(L)'
;MNIIKGTISWEEFVIGVRHILSVSGTIGDGWHFRGSLEEHCGGYLSKRIDYYPVAVAEPSAESAGGTRLKDDDIDHDSAIEPSEHDDPCSIDPDPSFRPVCREFHVLYSLAHAVPTLYLRAWRSDGSCVEAEELWNDLTAAECRPSSDELERLRSLTQQEHPFLGEPWYHLHPCRTAVLMDLVAGNDVDGIDAKRYFVRWMSTVAPLVGCPVSHHYASIR
;
A
#
# COMPACT_ATOMS: atom_id res chain seq x y z
N MET A 1 -5.62 10.47 -35.72
CA MET A 1 -5.27 10.66 -34.32
C MET A 1 -4.90 9.29 -33.81
N ASN A 2 -3.61 9.01 -33.56
CA ASN A 2 -3.21 7.71 -33.04
C ASN A 2 -3.73 7.60 -31.59
N ILE A 3 -4.74 6.77 -31.37
CA ILE A 3 -5.18 6.40 -30.03
C ILE A 3 -4.02 5.62 -29.43
N ILE A 4 -3.35 6.19 -28.44
CA ILE A 4 -2.32 5.47 -27.67
C ILE A 4 -3.11 4.40 -26.89
N LYS A 5 -2.95 3.14 -27.28
CA LYS A 5 -3.52 2.02 -26.56
C LYS A 5 -3.08 2.08 -25.09
N GLY A 6 -3.95 1.69 -24.19
CA GLY A 6 -3.65 1.69 -22.73
C GLY A 6 -3.89 3.01 -22.01
N THR A 7 -4.40 4.06 -22.69
CA THR A 7 -4.85 5.32 -22.08
C THR A 7 -6.38 5.35 -21.94
N ILE A 8 -6.87 6.24 -21.07
CA ILE A 8 -8.31 6.50 -20.88
C ILE A 8 -8.57 8.00 -20.82
N SER A 9 -9.80 8.42 -21.16
CA SER A 9 -10.24 9.80 -20.97
C SER A 9 -10.63 10.07 -19.49
N TRP A 10 -10.86 11.35 -19.16
CA TRP A 10 -11.40 11.70 -17.84
C TRP A 10 -12.78 11.06 -17.60
N GLU A 11 -13.65 11.06 -18.61
CA GLU A 11 -14.97 10.47 -18.52
C GLU A 11 -14.90 8.96 -18.25
N GLU A 12 -13.98 8.26 -18.91
CA GLU A 12 -13.73 6.84 -18.67
C GLU A 12 -13.15 6.59 -17.28
N PHE A 13 -12.25 7.46 -16.80
CA PHE A 13 -11.76 7.44 -15.42
C PHE A 13 -12.92 7.58 -14.42
N VAL A 14 -13.84 8.54 -14.64
CA VAL A 14 -15.02 8.75 -13.79
C VAL A 14 -15.93 7.52 -13.77
N ILE A 15 -16.13 6.85 -14.92
CA ILE A 15 -16.89 5.59 -14.99
C ILE A 15 -16.24 4.52 -14.12
N GLY A 16 -14.94 4.37 -14.21
CA GLY A 16 -14.16 3.45 -13.37
C GLY A 16 -14.28 3.78 -11.88
N VAL A 17 -14.09 5.05 -11.50
CA VAL A 17 -14.23 5.53 -10.12
C VAL A 17 -15.63 5.24 -9.56
N ARG A 18 -16.69 5.53 -10.31
CA ARG A 18 -18.08 5.26 -9.89
C ARG A 18 -18.32 3.77 -9.65
N HIS A 19 -17.71 2.90 -10.48
CA HIS A 19 -17.77 1.46 -10.26
C HIS A 19 -17.09 1.06 -8.94
N ILE A 20 -15.86 1.54 -8.69
CA ILE A 20 -15.15 1.27 -7.43
C ILE A 20 -15.95 1.74 -6.23
N LEU A 21 -16.49 2.96 -6.24
CA LEU A 21 -17.29 3.51 -5.15
C LEU A 21 -18.56 2.69 -4.88
N SER A 22 -19.24 2.24 -5.94
CA SER A 22 -20.44 1.41 -5.82
C SER A 22 -20.16 0.07 -5.16
N VAL A 23 -19.07 -0.61 -5.57
CA VAL A 23 -18.68 -1.90 -4.98
C VAL A 23 -18.14 -1.69 -3.57
N SER A 24 -17.28 -0.69 -3.35
CA SER A 24 -16.72 -0.34 -2.04
C SER A 24 -17.81 -0.05 -1.01
N GLY A 25 -18.87 0.67 -1.40
CA GLY A 25 -20.03 0.91 -0.55
C GLY A 25 -20.77 -0.37 -0.14
N THR A 26 -20.70 -1.42 -0.96
CA THR A 26 -21.32 -2.72 -0.67
C THR A 26 -20.46 -3.58 0.26
N ILE A 27 -19.14 -3.61 0.01
CA ILE A 27 -18.20 -4.46 0.77
C ILE A 27 -17.57 -3.76 1.98
N GLY A 28 -17.73 -2.44 2.10
CA GLY A 28 -17.24 -1.68 3.24
C GLY A 28 -15.71 -1.55 3.32
N ASP A 29 -14.98 -1.59 2.19
CA ASP A 29 -13.50 -1.59 2.19
C ASP A 29 -12.86 -0.21 2.19
N GLY A 30 -13.65 0.86 2.29
CA GLY A 30 -13.20 2.20 2.68
C GLY A 30 -12.75 3.13 1.55
N TRP A 31 -12.97 2.81 0.27
CA TRP A 31 -12.75 3.78 -0.79
C TRP A 31 -13.82 4.88 -0.80
N HIS A 32 -13.39 6.11 -0.92
CA HIS A 32 -14.27 7.27 -1.07
C HIS A 32 -13.66 8.30 -2.02
N PHE A 33 -14.48 9.16 -2.61
CA PHE A 33 -14.02 10.22 -3.50
C PHE A 33 -13.94 11.56 -2.76
N ARG A 34 -12.87 12.30 -3.01
CA ARG A 34 -12.63 13.66 -2.51
C ARG A 34 -12.65 14.63 -3.67
N GLY A 35 -13.52 15.63 -3.62
CA GLY A 35 -13.70 16.62 -4.69
C GLY A 35 -14.99 16.42 -5.47
N SER A 36 -15.01 16.80 -6.74
CA SER A 36 -16.19 16.72 -7.62
C SER A 36 -15.90 15.85 -8.85
N LEU A 37 -16.75 14.85 -9.10
CA LEU A 37 -16.70 14.04 -10.32
C LEU A 37 -17.27 14.77 -11.54
N GLU A 38 -17.97 15.88 -11.33
CA GLU A 38 -18.57 16.71 -12.38
C GLU A 38 -17.56 17.74 -12.94
N GLU A 39 -16.49 18.01 -12.19
CA GLU A 39 -15.41 18.90 -12.62
C GLU A 39 -14.31 18.08 -13.28
N HIS A 40 -13.82 18.54 -14.43
CA HIS A 40 -12.73 17.89 -15.14
C HIS A 40 -11.46 17.85 -14.27
N CYS A 41 -10.97 16.64 -13.97
CA CYS A 41 -9.88 16.40 -13.04
C CYS A 41 -10.13 16.98 -11.62
N GLY A 42 -11.40 17.10 -11.19
CA GLY A 42 -11.81 17.81 -9.97
C GLY A 42 -11.69 17.02 -8.68
N GLY A 43 -10.86 15.95 -8.60
CA GLY A 43 -10.71 15.21 -7.35
C GLY A 43 -9.98 13.88 -7.51
N TYR A 44 -10.05 13.07 -6.46
CA TYR A 44 -9.32 11.81 -6.36
C TYR A 44 -10.05 10.78 -5.50
N LEU A 45 -9.84 9.48 -5.79
CA LEU A 45 -10.20 8.40 -4.88
C LEU A 45 -9.21 8.38 -3.71
N SER A 46 -9.70 8.11 -2.52
CA SER A 46 -8.91 8.02 -1.29
C SER A 46 -9.29 6.77 -0.51
N LYS A 47 -8.29 6.06 0.02
CA LYS A 47 -8.45 4.95 0.96
C LYS A 47 -7.35 5.00 2.00
N ARG A 48 -7.72 4.77 3.25
CA ARG A 48 -6.81 4.70 4.38
C ARG A 48 -6.87 3.32 5.00
N ILE A 49 -5.72 2.77 5.33
CA ILE A 49 -5.60 1.49 6.03
C ILE A 49 -4.58 1.61 7.15
N ASP A 50 -4.81 0.88 8.24
CA ASP A 50 -3.81 0.67 9.27
C ASP A 50 -3.08 -0.64 8.95
N TYR A 51 -1.78 -0.57 8.91
CA TYR A 51 -0.89 -1.67 8.58
C TYR A 51 0.06 -1.93 9.75
N TYR A 52 0.26 -3.21 10.06
CA TYR A 52 1.23 -3.63 11.06
C TYR A 52 2.47 -4.16 10.34
N PRO A 53 3.62 -3.46 10.41
CA PRO A 53 4.85 -3.94 9.80
C PRO A 53 5.20 -5.33 10.36
N VAL A 54 5.57 -6.25 9.47
CA VAL A 54 6.13 -7.53 9.92
C VAL A 54 7.52 -7.23 10.46
N ALA A 55 7.76 -7.47 11.75
CA ALA A 55 9.08 -7.36 12.32
C ALA A 55 10.03 -8.27 11.52
N VAL A 56 10.96 -7.68 10.77
CA VAL A 56 12.06 -8.43 10.17
C VAL A 56 12.92 -8.86 11.35
N ALA A 57 12.89 -10.16 11.69
CA ALA A 57 13.77 -10.71 12.69
C ALA A 57 15.21 -10.42 12.22
N GLU A 58 15.91 -9.54 12.93
CA GLU A 58 17.35 -9.37 12.75
C GLU A 58 17.98 -10.76 12.86
N PRO A 59 18.84 -11.18 11.92
CA PRO A 59 19.53 -12.43 12.05
C PRO A 59 20.34 -12.34 13.34
N SER A 60 19.89 -13.08 14.35
CA SER A 60 20.61 -13.21 15.62
C SER A 60 22.03 -13.62 15.28
N ALA A 61 23.00 -12.72 15.54
CA ALA A 61 24.40 -13.03 15.46
C ALA A 61 24.62 -14.20 16.42
N GLU A 62 24.83 -15.39 15.87
CA GLU A 62 25.21 -16.55 16.62
C GLU A 62 26.48 -16.22 17.42
N SER A 63 26.30 -16.05 18.71
CA SER A 63 27.37 -16.03 19.70
C SER A 63 28.03 -17.39 19.71
N ALA A 64 29.09 -17.52 18.93
CA ALA A 64 29.99 -18.63 19.07
C ALA A 64 30.76 -18.48 20.39
N GLY A 65 30.66 -19.47 21.25
CA GLY A 65 31.74 -19.63 22.20
C GLY A 65 31.38 -20.10 23.60
N GLY A 66 31.67 -21.34 23.89
CA GLY A 66 32.26 -21.71 25.16
C GLY A 66 31.43 -22.49 26.16
N THR A 67 31.36 -23.75 25.91
CA THR A 67 31.18 -24.79 26.95
C THR A 67 32.14 -24.57 28.12
N ARG A 68 31.62 -24.37 29.32
CA ARG A 68 32.36 -24.74 30.54
C ARG A 68 31.39 -25.16 31.64
N LEU A 69 31.34 -26.47 31.82
CA LEU A 69 30.81 -27.10 33.01
C LEU A 69 31.67 -26.71 34.21
N LYS A 70 31.10 -26.35 35.32
CA LYS A 70 31.61 -26.59 36.67
C LYS A 70 30.43 -26.72 37.63
N ASP A 71 30.45 -27.83 38.27
CA ASP A 71 29.64 -28.27 39.39
C ASP A 71 29.84 -27.39 40.63
N ASP A 72 28.89 -27.54 41.51
CA ASP A 72 28.91 -27.56 42.98
C ASP A 72 28.42 -26.33 43.76
N ASP A 73 27.52 -26.72 44.64
CA ASP A 73 27.19 -26.33 46.03
C ASP A 73 26.02 -25.36 46.27
N ILE A 74 24.93 -25.92 46.66
CA ILE A 74 24.05 -26.03 47.84
C ILE A 74 24.09 -24.84 48.85
N ASP A 75 22.86 -24.48 49.27
CA ASP A 75 22.35 -23.77 50.44
C ASP A 75 22.37 -22.24 50.49
N HIS A 76 21.21 -21.61 50.43
CA HIS A 76 20.59 -21.06 51.66
C HIS A 76 19.20 -20.45 51.41
N ASP A 77 18.31 -20.93 52.19
CA ASP A 77 16.98 -20.43 52.58
C ASP A 77 16.96 -18.89 52.74
N SER A 78 16.13 -18.22 51.95
CA SER A 78 15.72 -16.85 52.23
C SER A 78 14.29 -16.67 51.76
N ALA A 79 13.42 -16.50 52.75
CA ALA A 79 12.01 -16.19 52.61
C ALA A 79 11.78 -15.00 51.63
N ILE A 80 11.08 -15.27 50.53
CA ILE A 80 10.58 -14.24 49.64
C ILE A 80 9.26 -13.74 50.20
N GLU A 81 9.25 -12.53 50.73
CA GLU A 81 8.01 -11.81 51.01
C GLU A 81 7.31 -11.49 49.68
N PRO A 82 5.98 -11.69 49.56
CA PRO A 82 5.25 -11.29 48.35
C PRO A 82 5.11 -9.77 48.34
N SER A 83 5.78 -9.10 47.42
CA SER A 83 5.48 -7.72 47.09
C SER A 83 4.15 -7.67 46.31
N GLU A 84 3.08 -7.26 46.99
CA GLU A 84 1.81 -6.86 46.40
C GLU A 84 2.07 -5.57 45.61
N HIS A 85 1.98 -5.66 44.30
CA HIS A 85 1.59 -4.69 43.28
C HIS A 85 2.26 -4.96 41.94
N ASP A 86 1.93 -6.09 41.35
CA ASP A 86 2.04 -6.26 39.91
C ASP A 86 0.63 -6.25 39.33
N ASP A 87 0.23 -5.09 38.83
CA ASP A 87 -0.98 -4.93 38.02
C ASP A 87 -0.73 -5.63 36.67
N PRO A 88 -1.44 -6.73 36.32
CA PRO A 88 -1.11 -7.54 35.15
C PRO A 88 -1.52 -6.91 33.82
N CYS A 89 -1.85 -5.62 33.79
CA CYS A 89 -2.48 -4.94 32.63
C CYS A 89 -1.61 -3.91 31.90
N SER A 90 -0.34 -3.75 32.24
CA SER A 90 0.55 -2.90 31.44
C SER A 90 1.64 -3.72 30.74
N ILE A 91 1.22 -4.58 29.82
CA ILE A 91 2.12 -4.98 28.74
C ILE A 91 2.18 -3.75 27.83
N ASP A 92 3.23 -2.94 27.98
CA ASP A 92 3.57 -1.95 26.96
C ASP A 92 3.72 -2.70 25.66
N PRO A 93 2.88 -2.42 24.63
CA PRO A 93 2.99 -3.13 23.37
C PRO A 93 4.39 -2.85 22.83
N ASP A 94 5.09 -3.93 22.49
CA ASP A 94 6.42 -3.89 21.88
C ASP A 94 6.42 -2.77 20.82
N PRO A 95 7.33 -1.78 20.90
CA PRO A 95 7.38 -0.68 19.96
C PRO A 95 7.50 -1.11 18.50
N SER A 96 7.90 -2.36 18.22
CA SER A 96 7.91 -2.96 16.88
C SER A 96 6.50 -3.29 16.34
N PHE A 97 5.46 -3.27 17.19
CA PHE A 97 4.06 -3.57 16.82
C PHE A 97 3.17 -2.33 16.69
N ARG A 98 3.75 -1.14 16.52
CA ARG A 98 2.91 0.06 16.32
C ARG A 98 2.35 0.10 14.90
N PRO A 99 1.03 0.33 14.74
CA PRO A 99 0.43 0.41 13.43
C PRO A 99 0.99 1.61 12.64
N VAL A 100 1.27 1.37 11.38
CA VAL A 100 1.56 2.41 10.40
C VAL A 100 0.29 2.66 9.61
N CYS A 101 -0.15 3.91 9.56
CA CYS A 101 -1.25 4.28 8.71
C CYS A 101 -0.75 4.54 7.30
N ARG A 102 -1.37 3.92 6.30
CA ARG A 102 -1.13 4.18 4.88
C ARG A 102 -2.37 4.79 4.24
N GLU A 103 -2.16 5.84 3.49
CA GLU A 103 -3.21 6.49 2.70
C GLU A 103 -2.85 6.43 1.23
N PHE A 104 -3.82 6.02 0.42
CA PHE A 104 -3.68 5.84 -1.02
C PHE A 104 -4.65 6.77 -1.73
N HIS A 105 -4.14 7.54 -2.68
CA HIS A 105 -4.94 8.39 -3.53
C HIS A 105 -4.79 7.99 -4.99
N VAL A 106 -5.90 7.84 -5.69
CA VAL A 106 -5.89 7.59 -7.14
C VAL A 106 -6.40 8.84 -7.85
N LEU A 107 -5.52 9.44 -8.66
CA LEU A 107 -5.77 10.63 -9.43
C LEU A 107 -5.74 10.32 -10.93
N TYR A 108 -6.37 11.17 -11.73
CA TYR A 108 -6.20 11.15 -13.17
C TYR A 108 -4.99 12.01 -13.57
N SER A 109 -4.05 11.42 -14.29
CA SER A 109 -2.92 12.15 -14.87
C SER A 109 -3.30 12.70 -16.23
N LEU A 110 -3.54 14.01 -16.30
CA LEU A 110 -3.89 14.66 -17.56
C LEU A 110 -2.76 14.56 -18.60
N ALA A 111 -1.50 14.65 -18.16
CA ALA A 111 -0.35 14.61 -19.05
C ALA A 111 -0.12 13.24 -19.70
N HIS A 112 -0.53 12.15 -19.02
CA HIS A 112 -0.33 10.77 -19.49
C HIS A 112 -1.64 10.09 -19.89
N ALA A 113 -2.79 10.71 -19.62
CA ALA A 113 -4.14 10.15 -19.84
C ALA A 113 -4.32 8.76 -19.21
N VAL A 114 -3.90 8.61 -17.96
CA VAL A 114 -3.97 7.36 -17.18
C VAL A 114 -4.22 7.64 -15.70
N PRO A 115 -4.73 6.67 -14.92
CA PRO A 115 -4.76 6.78 -13.48
C PRO A 115 -3.34 6.76 -12.89
N THR A 116 -3.13 7.48 -11.79
CA THR A 116 -1.86 7.56 -11.07
C THR A 116 -2.11 7.32 -9.58
N LEU A 117 -1.28 6.52 -8.94
CA LEU A 117 -1.39 6.19 -7.52
C LEU A 117 -0.37 6.97 -6.69
N TYR A 118 -0.88 7.68 -5.69
CA TYR A 118 -0.12 8.36 -4.66
C TYR A 118 -0.24 7.60 -3.35
N LEU A 119 0.83 7.62 -2.56
CA LEU A 119 0.94 6.94 -1.28
C LEU A 119 1.60 7.85 -0.26
N ARG A 120 1.06 7.87 0.95
CA ARG A 120 1.68 8.44 2.14
C ARG A 120 1.54 7.45 3.30
N ALA A 121 2.56 7.39 4.14
CA ALA A 121 2.55 6.55 5.34
C ALA A 121 3.05 7.34 6.54
N TRP A 122 2.43 7.13 7.71
CA TRP A 122 2.81 7.76 8.96
C TRP A 122 2.54 6.84 10.15
N ARG A 123 3.29 7.06 11.22
CA ARG A 123 3.14 6.33 12.48
C ARG A 123 2.09 6.98 13.37
N SER A 124 1.72 6.28 14.43
CA SER A 124 0.75 6.76 15.43
C SER A 124 1.15 8.05 16.13
N ASP A 125 2.44 8.38 16.17
CA ASP A 125 2.98 9.64 16.71
C ASP A 125 2.93 10.79 15.69
N GLY A 126 2.45 10.55 14.47
CA GLY A 126 2.36 11.52 13.39
C GLY A 126 3.64 11.66 12.56
N SER A 127 4.72 10.96 12.89
CA SER A 127 5.94 10.97 12.08
C SER A 127 5.71 10.28 10.74
N CYS A 128 6.25 10.86 9.65
CA CYS A 128 6.19 10.24 8.33
C CYS A 128 7.14 9.04 8.27
N VAL A 129 6.74 8.02 7.52
CA VAL A 129 7.60 6.88 7.17
C VAL A 129 8.48 7.27 5.99
N GLU A 130 9.78 7.07 6.14
CA GLU A 130 10.75 7.36 5.10
C GLU A 130 10.63 6.41 3.90
N ALA A 131 11.07 6.88 2.72
CA ALA A 131 10.94 6.11 1.48
C ALA A 131 11.63 4.74 1.55
N GLU A 132 12.81 4.67 2.18
CA GLU A 132 13.58 3.44 2.30
C GLU A 132 12.88 2.42 3.19
N GLU A 133 12.35 2.86 4.34
CA GLU A 133 11.57 2.01 5.24
C GLU A 133 10.29 1.51 4.57
N LEU A 134 9.54 2.41 3.93
CA LEU A 134 8.34 2.06 3.18
C LEU A 134 8.65 1.05 2.07
N TRP A 135 9.78 1.22 1.38
CA TRP A 135 10.24 0.31 0.35
C TRP A 135 10.61 -1.07 0.89
N ASN A 136 11.30 -1.11 2.02
CA ASN A 136 11.67 -2.35 2.69
C ASN A 136 10.42 -3.14 3.13
N ASP A 137 9.43 -2.46 3.70
CA ASP A 137 8.14 -3.06 4.05
C ASP A 137 7.41 -3.66 2.85
N LEU A 138 7.40 -2.95 1.72
CA LEU A 138 6.76 -3.40 0.49
C LEU A 138 7.49 -4.59 -0.15
N THR A 139 8.80 -4.69 0.03
CA THR A 139 9.62 -5.80 -0.50
C THR A 139 9.57 -7.02 0.41
N ALA A 140 9.48 -6.83 1.73
CA ALA A 140 9.37 -7.91 2.71
C ALA A 140 8.03 -8.65 2.61
N ALA A 141 6.96 -7.97 2.21
CA ALA A 141 5.60 -8.52 2.08
C ALA A 141 5.40 -9.48 0.89
N GLU A 142 6.47 -10.08 0.34
CA GLU A 142 6.45 -11.05 -0.78
C GLU A 142 5.77 -10.56 -2.08
N CYS A 143 5.43 -9.30 -2.19
CA CYS A 143 4.86 -8.70 -3.39
C CYS A 143 5.95 -8.45 -4.46
N ARG A 144 6.77 -9.47 -4.80
CA ARG A 144 7.73 -9.33 -5.89
C ARG A 144 6.98 -9.37 -7.22
N PRO A 145 7.08 -8.34 -8.05
CA PRO A 145 6.52 -8.37 -9.37
C PRO A 145 7.21 -9.45 -10.21
N SER A 146 6.40 -10.18 -10.98
CA SER A 146 6.89 -11.29 -11.81
C SER A 146 7.53 -10.85 -13.14
N SER A 147 7.67 -9.53 -13.38
CA SER A 147 8.24 -9.00 -14.63
C SER A 147 9.04 -7.73 -14.40
N ASP A 148 10.08 -7.54 -15.24
CA ASP A 148 10.93 -6.33 -15.25
C ASP A 148 10.12 -5.03 -15.44
N GLU A 149 8.99 -5.10 -16.14
CA GLU A 149 8.12 -3.95 -16.38
C GLU A 149 7.41 -3.51 -15.11
N LEU A 150 6.94 -4.46 -14.29
CA LEU A 150 6.35 -4.19 -12.98
C LEU A 150 7.38 -3.70 -11.98
N GLU A 151 8.63 -4.19 -12.02
CA GLU A 151 9.72 -3.65 -11.18
C GLU A 151 10.02 -2.18 -11.52
N ARG A 152 10.01 -1.82 -12.78
CA ARG A 152 10.21 -0.41 -13.21
C ARG A 152 9.07 0.50 -12.79
N LEU A 153 7.83 -0.02 -12.68
CA LEU A 153 6.67 0.71 -12.14
C LEU A 153 6.76 0.93 -10.64
N ARG A 154 7.45 0.06 -9.91
CA ARG A 154 7.62 0.18 -8.45
C ARG A 154 8.50 1.35 -8.02
N SER A 155 9.17 2.06 -8.93
CA SER A 155 9.94 3.24 -8.55
C SER A 155 9.03 4.29 -7.93
N LEU A 156 9.06 4.37 -6.61
CA LEU A 156 8.41 5.43 -5.87
C LEU A 156 9.24 6.71 -6.01
N THR A 157 8.61 7.77 -6.46
CA THR A 157 9.19 9.10 -6.51
C THR A 157 8.38 10.03 -5.62
N GLN A 158 9.01 11.01 -5.01
CA GLN A 158 8.33 12.03 -4.23
C GLN A 158 7.89 13.17 -5.14
N GLN A 159 6.62 13.56 -5.05
CA GLN A 159 6.05 14.67 -5.80
C GLN A 159 5.00 15.38 -4.95
N GLU A 160 4.81 16.66 -5.20
CA GLU A 160 3.73 17.43 -4.61
C GLU A 160 2.38 16.88 -5.06
N HIS A 161 1.48 16.64 -4.09
CA HIS A 161 0.12 16.18 -4.37
C HIS A 161 -0.71 17.32 -4.99
N PRO A 162 -1.31 17.13 -6.18
CA PRO A 162 -1.95 18.23 -6.92
C PRO A 162 -3.06 18.98 -6.20
N PHE A 163 -3.71 18.33 -5.22
CA PHE A 163 -4.82 18.94 -4.46
C PHE A 163 -4.43 19.38 -3.05
N LEU A 164 -3.38 18.79 -2.46
CA LEU A 164 -3.03 19.02 -1.06
C LEU A 164 -1.82 19.91 -0.92
N GLY A 165 -0.99 20.06 -1.96
CA GLY A 165 0.23 20.86 -1.92
C GLY A 165 1.31 20.30 -0.98
N GLU A 166 1.21 19.04 -0.60
CA GLU A 166 2.13 18.34 0.29
C GLU A 166 2.92 17.28 -0.47
N PRO A 167 4.14 16.90 -0.02
CA PRO A 167 4.92 15.84 -0.63
C PRO A 167 4.30 14.48 -0.36
N TRP A 168 4.08 13.72 -1.44
CA TRP A 168 3.59 12.34 -1.44
C TRP A 168 4.50 11.46 -2.28
N TYR A 169 4.59 10.19 -1.93
CA TYR A 169 5.16 9.20 -2.84
C TYR A 169 4.17 8.87 -3.94
N HIS A 170 4.63 8.69 -5.16
CA HIS A 170 3.77 8.27 -6.25
C HIS A 170 4.47 7.28 -7.18
N LEU A 171 3.69 6.43 -7.80
CA LEU A 171 4.13 5.59 -8.90
C LEU A 171 4.06 6.40 -10.19
N HIS A 172 5.23 6.54 -10.87
CA HIS A 172 5.30 7.40 -12.04
C HIS A 172 4.43 6.87 -13.20
N PRO A 173 3.51 7.69 -13.77
CA PRO A 173 2.50 7.23 -14.72
C PRO A 173 3.03 6.94 -16.14
N CYS A 174 4.28 7.29 -16.46
CA CYS A 174 4.82 7.22 -17.82
C CYS A 174 4.79 5.81 -18.47
N ARG A 175 4.74 4.75 -17.67
CA ARG A 175 4.67 3.37 -18.16
C ARG A 175 3.30 2.73 -18.01
N THR A 176 2.35 3.43 -17.39
CA THR A 176 1.02 2.89 -17.15
C THR A 176 0.30 2.54 -18.46
N ALA A 177 0.40 3.37 -19.48
CA ALA A 177 -0.23 3.08 -20.77
C ALA A 177 0.35 1.81 -21.43
N VAL A 178 1.67 1.63 -21.38
CA VAL A 178 2.34 0.43 -21.92
C VAL A 178 1.93 -0.81 -21.13
N LEU A 179 1.91 -0.72 -19.80
CA LEU A 179 1.45 -1.80 -18.94
C LEU A 179 0.00 -2.20 -19.26
N MET A 180 -0.88 -1.21 -19.39
CA MET A 180 -2.29 -1.47 -19.65
C MET A 180 -2.52 -2.05 -21.04
N ASP A 181 -1.71 -1.69 -22.03
CA ASP A 181 -1.74 -2.32 -23.35
C ASP A 181 -1.30 -3.79 -23.30
N LEU A 182 -0.27 -4.09 -22.52
CA LEU A 182 0.20 -5.47 -22.29
C LEU A 182 -0.85 -6.32 -21.55
N VAL A 183 -1.47 -5.77 -20.49
CA VAL A 183 -2.49 -6.44 -19.68
C VAL A 183 -3.80 -6.61 -20.45
N ALA A 184 -4.10 -5.69 -21.38
CA ALA A 184 -5.28 -5.78 -22.24
C ALA A 184 -5.23 -7.00 -23.19
N GLY A 185 -4.04 -7.41 -23.59
CA GLY A 185 -3.87 -8.53 -24.51
C GLY A 185 -4.58 -8.29 -25.86
N ASN A 186 -5.17 -9.33 -26.42
CA ASN A 186 -5.86 -9.31 -27.70
C ASN A 186 -7.37 -8.95 -27.58
N ASP A 187 -7.78 -8.15 -26.59
CA ASP A 187 -9.16 -7.65 -26.53
C ASP A 187 -9.44 -6.74 -27.74
N VAL A 188 -10.00 -7.32 -28.78
CA VAL A 188 -10.19 -6.69 -30.11
C VAL A 188 -11.32 -5.62 -30.06
N ASP A 189 -12.23 -5.72 -29.11
CA ASP A 189 -13.44 -4.89 -29.01
C ASP A 189 -13.29 -3.63 -28.13
N GLY A 190 -12.07 -3.31 -27.71
CA GLY A 190 -11.82 -2.23 -26.76
C GLY A 190 -12.19 -2.62 -25.32
N ILE A 191 -11.36 -2.18 -24.37
CA ILE A 191 -11.64 -2.46 -22.96
C ILE A 191 -12.68 -1.44 -22.48
N ASP A 192 -13.79 -1.93 -21.92
CA ASP A 192 -14.74 -1.10 -21.17
C ASP A 192 -14.02 -0.36 -20.04
N ALA A 193 -14.39 0.90 -19.81
CA ALA A 193 -13.77 1.78 -18.82
C ALA A 193 -13.73 1.17 -17.39
N LYS A 194 -14.78 0.46 -16.98
CA LYS A 194 -14.82 -0.25 -15.70
C LYS A 194 -13.73 -1.34 -15.64
N ARG A 195 -13.66 -2.16 -16.69
CA ARG A 195 -12.66 -3.25 -16.79
C ARG A 195 -11.24 -2.71 -16.82
N TYR A 196 -11.01 -1.62 -17.55
CA TYR A 196 -9.72 -0.94 -17.55
C TYR A 196 -9.31 -0.54 -16.14
N PHE A 197 -10.19 0.16 -15.44
CA PHE A 197 -9.90 0.69 -14.11
C PHE A 197 -9.66 -0.42 -13.08
N VAL A 198 -10.49 -1.48 -13.10
CA VAL A 198 -10.32 -2.64 -12.22
C VAL A 198 -9.01 -3.37 -12.52
N ARG A 199 -8.68 -3.59 -13.79
CA ARG A 199 -7.40 -4.20 -14.19
C ARG A 199 -6.22 -3.35 -13.72
N TRP A 200 -6.28 -2.04 -13.94
CA TRP A 200 -5.26 -1.12 -13.47
C TRP A 200 -5.09 -1.19 -11.96
N MET A 201 -6.16 -1.08 -11.18
CA MET A 201 -6.10 -1.19 -9.73
C MET A 201 -5.54 -2.53 -9.27
N SER A 202 -5.99 -3.63 -9.87
CA SER A 202 -5.53 -4.97 -9.51
C SER A 202 -4.05 -5.21 -9.83
N THR A 203 -3.49 -4.49 -10.78
CA THR A 203 -2.09 -4.59 -11.18
C THR A 203 -1.19 -3.64 -10.40
N VAL A 204 -1.63 -2.38 -10.23
CA VAL A 204 -0.79 -1.30 -9.70
C VAL A 204 -0.90 -1.17 -8.17
N ALA A 205 -2.09 -1.25 -7.61
CA ALA A 205 -2.28 -1.02 -6.18
C ALA A 205 -1.55 -2.03 -5.27
N PRO A 206 -1.46 -3.34 -5.60
CA PRO A 206 -0.69 -4.29 -4.80
C PRO A 206 0.82 -3.99 -4.77
N LEU A 207 1.36 -3.30 -5.79
CA LEU A 207 2.78 -2.93 -5.83
C LEU A 207 3.20 -2.03 -4.67
N VAL A 208 2.24 -1.30 -4.09
CA VAL A 208 2.44 -0.41 -2.95
C VAL A 208 1.69 -0.89 -1.69
N GLY A 209 1.32 -2.17 -1.66
CA GLY A 209 0.66 -2.77 -0.50
C GLY A 209 -0.78 -2.29 -0.28
N CYS A 210 -1.45 -1.78 -1.31
CA CYS A 210 -2.87 -1.44 -1.25
C CYS A 210 -3.71 -2.66 -1.61
N PRO A 211 -4.50 -3.22 -0.67
CA PRO A 211 -5.32 -4.38 -0.95
C PRO A 211 -6.47 -4.05 -1.90
N VAL A 212 -6.68 -4.89 -2.90
CA VAL A 212 -7.78 -4.79 -3.86
C VAL A 212 -8.66 -6.03 -3.75
N SER A 213 -9.94 -5.81 -3.46
CA SER A 213 -10.91 -6.91 -3.34
C SER A 213 -11.25 -7.50 -4.71
N HIS A 214 -11.34 -8.84 -4.78
CA HIS A 214 -11.80 -9.55 -5.98
C HIS A 214 -13.25 -9.20 -6.38
N HIS A 215 -14.05 -8.65 -5.47
CA HIS A 215 -15.42 -8.22 -5.76
C HIS A 215 -15.49 -7.12 -6.83
N TYR A 216 -14.42 -6.35 -7.01
CA TYR A 216 -14.35 -5.34 -8.09
C TYR A 216 -14.39 -5.95 -9.48
N ALA A 217 -13.98 -7.21 -9.65
CA ALA A 217 -14.04 -7.92 -10.92
C ALA A 217 -15.47 -8.33 -11.32
N SER A 218 -16.45 -8.25 -10.42
CA SER A 218 -17.86 -8.54 -10.70
C SER A 218 -18.50 -7.39 -11.46
N ILE A 219 -18.14 -7.24 -12.74
CA ILE A 219 -18.67 -6.22 -13.65
C ILE A 219 -19.97 -6.75 -14.24
N ARG A 220 -21.09 -6.19 -13.79
CA ARG A 220 -22.42 -6.38 -14.39
C ARG A 220 -22.75 -5.23 -15.29
#